data_de821d4dc11e743f15a97bb20d0d8408
#
_entry.id   de821d4dc11e743f15a97bb20d0d8408
#
_cell.length_a   1.000
_cell.length_b   1.000
_cell.length_c   1.000
_cell.angle_alpha   90.00
_cell.angle_beta   90.00
_cell.angle_gamma   90.00
#
_symmetry.space_group_name_H-M   'P 1'
#
loop_
_entity.id
_entity.type
_entity.pdbx_description
1 polymer ?
#
loop_
_entity_poly.entity_id
_entity_poly.type
_entity_poly.pdbx_seq_one_letter_code
_entity_poly.pdbx_strand_id
1 'polypeptide(L)'
;NLDVFLYEAARKMIRYGHVGVLVDAPAAGENGRPYWSIYSPPDVLGWRSEIIDGQQKLTQLRLFETITEPEGDYGEKVIEQVRVLTPGAYEIHRKEKDGEFRLFDEGTTTVKEIPFSVAYSNRVGLLESRPPMNDIAELNLKHYQASSDLSNQLRISAVPFLAIYGMPPSAEEITAGPSEAMSLPTDSRVEFVEPSGNSYEAQFKHLDRIAEEINTLALASVLGQKLSAETAASKRIDRSQGDSTMQVVAQQM
;
A
#
# COMPACT_ATOMS: atom_id res chain seq x y z
N ASN A 1 21.87 -4.29 -14.89
CA ASN A 1 22.30 -2.90 -14.91
C ASN A 1 22.09 -2.31 -13.51
N LEU A 2 23.15 -1.69 -12.93
CA LEU A 2 23.11 -1.15 -11.56
C LEU A 2 22.06 -0.04 -11.42
N ASP A 3 21.96 0.85 -12.40
CA ASP A 3 21.01 1.98 -12.35
C ASP A 3 19.55 1.51 -12.27
N VAL A 4 19.20 0.46 -13.03
CA VAL A 4 17.85 -0.14 -12.99
C VAL A 4 17.58 -0.77 -11.63
N PHE A 5 18.57 -1.45 -11.06
CA PHE A 5 18.47 -2.06 -9.73
C PHE A 5 18.27 -0.99 -8.65
N LEU A 6 19.10 0.07 -8.67
CA LEU A 6 18.99 1.18 -7.71
C LEU A 6 17.66 1.91 -7.82
N TYR A 7 17.17 2.14 -9.05
CA TYR A 7 15.85 2.75 -9.26
C TYR A 7 14.72 1.90 -8.68
N GLU A 8 14.77 0.59 -8.91
CA GLU A 8 13.77 -0.33 -8.35
C GLU A 8 13.84 -0.39 -6.82
N ALA A 9 15.03 -0.45 -6.25
CA ALA A 9 15.25 -0.42 -4.81
C ALA A 9 14.71 0.89 -4.19
N ALA A 10 15.03 2.05 -4.79
CA ALA A 10 14.52 3.35 -4.34
C ALA A 10 12.98 3.43 -4.39
N ARG A 11 12.39 2.96 -5.48
CA ARG A 11 10.92 2.92 -5.63
C ARG A 11 10.26 2.07 -4.55
N LYS A 12 10.81 0.88 -4.27
CA LYS A 12 10.32 0.00 -3.20
C LYS A 12 10.51 0.61 -1.82
N MET A 13 11.68 1.24 -1.57
CA MET A 13 11.98 1.91 -0.32
C MET A 13 11.02 3.07 -0.01
N ILE A 14 10.68 3.91 -1.00
CA ILE A 14 9.69 4.99 -0.85
C ILE A 14 8.30 4.41 -0.56
N ARG A 15 7.93 3.32 -1.25
CA ARG A 15 6.61 2.70 -1.10
C ARG A 15 6.42 2.00 0.24
N TYR A 16 7.44 1.25 0.70
CA TYR A 16 7.33 0.37 1.85
C TYR A 16 8.11 0.87 3.08
N GLY A 17 8.88 1.95 2.93
CA GLY A 17 9.71 2.50 4.00
C GLY A 17 11.10 1.87 4.09
N HIS A 18 11.27 0.65 3.59
CA HIS A 18 12.57 -0.01 3.46
C HIS A 18 12.56 -1.06 2.33
N VAL A 19 13.74 -1.50 1.97
CA VAL A 19 13.95 -2.58 1.00
C VAL A 19 15.13 -3.43 1.45
N GLY A 20 14.99 -4.74 1.35
CA GLY A 20 16.06 -5.68 1.62
C GLY A 20 16.81 -6.06 0.33
N VAL A 21 18.12 -6.21 0.44
CA VAL A 21 18.99 -6.69 -0.64
C VAL A 21 19.74 -7.90 -0.13
N LEU A 22 19.50 -9.05 -0.75
CA LEU A 22 20.25 -10.27 -0.51
C LEU A 22 21.40 -10.36 -1.53
N VAL A 23 22.60 -10.62 -1.05
CA VAL A 23 23.72 -11.01 -1.92
C VAL A 23 23.68 -12.53 -2.02
N ASP A 24 23.29 -13.01 -3.19
CA ASP A 24 23.17 -14.44 -3.48
C ASP A 24 24.30 -14.93 -4.40
N ALA A 25 24.56 -16.21 -4.37
CA ALA A 25 25.55 -16.86 -5.21
C ALA A 25 24.86 -17.91 -6.10
N PRO A 26 25.36 -18.14 -7.31
CA PRO A 26 24.86 -19.23 -8.15
C PRO A 26 25.02 -20.59 -7.45
N ALA A 27 24.23 -21.58 -7.87
CA ALA A 27 24.29 -22.93 -7.32
C ALA A 27 25.70 -23.52 -7.41
N ALA A 28 26.01 -24.41 -6.47
CA ALA A 28 27.32 -25.05 -6.43
C ALA A 28 27.62 -25.82 -7.73
N GLY A 29 28.70 -25.44 -8.41
CA GLY A 29 29.09 -26.01 -9.70
C GLY A 29 28.76 -25.12 -10.92
N GLU A 30 28.01 -24.06 -10.76
CA GLU A 30 27.79 -23.06 -11.80
C GLU A 30 28.89 -21.97 -11.76
N ASN A 31 29.49 -21.70 -12.93
CA ASN A 31 30.47 -20.61 -13.07
C ASN A 31 29.73 -19.26 -13.14
N GLY A 32 29.22 -18.78 -12.01
CA GLY A 32 28.50 -17.52 -11.93
C GLY A 32 29.15 -16.53 -10.93
N ARG A 33 28.85 -15.25 -11.12
CA ARG A 33 29.21 -14.20 -10.16
C ARG A 33 28.09 -14.04 -9.14
N PRO A 34 28.39 -13.66 -7.89
CA PRO A 34 27.37 -13.25 -6.94
C PRO A 34 26.48 -12.17 -7.55
N TYR A 35 25.18 -12.21 -7.23
CA TYR A 35 24.19 -11.26 -7.72
C TYR A 35 23.33 -10.74 -6.57
N TRP A 36 22.64 -9.65 -6.83
CA TRP A 36 21.78 -9.00 -5.84
C TRP A 36 20.32 -9.27 -6.16
N SER A 37 19.59 -9.68 -5.12
CA SER A 37 18.14 -9.87 -5.18
C SER A 37 17.45 -8.89 -4.25
N ILE A 38 16.36 -8.26 -4.74
CA ILE A 38 15.59 -7.28 -4.00
C ILE A 38 14.38 -7.94 -3.36
N TYR A 39 14.21 -7.72 -2.04
CA TYR A 39 13.05 -8.16 -1.29
C TYR A 39 12.32 -6.95 -0.69
N SER A 40 11.00 -6.90 -0.91
CA SER A 40 10.12 -5.92 -0.29
C SER A 40 9.68 -6.43 1.09
N PRO A 41 9.22 -5.56 2.02
CA PRO A 41 8.70 -6.00 3.31
C PRO A 41 7.64 -7.12 3.25
N PRO A 42 6.69 -7.14 2.29
CA PRO A 42 5.75 -8.26 2.14
C PRO A 42 6.40 -9.61 1.83
N ASP A 43 7.62 -9.60 1.24
CA ASP A 43 8.36 -10.81 0.90
C ASP A 43 9.12 -11.37 2.11
N VAL A 44 9.25 -10.59 3.19
CA VAL A 44 9.91 -10.99 4.44
C VAL A 44 8.88 -11.57 5.40
N LEU A 45 8.77 -12.89 5.46
CA LEU A 45 7.81 -13.60 6.31
C LEU A 45 8.13 -13.47 7.81
N GLY A 46 9.39 -13.20 8.15
CA GLY A 46 9.81 -12.97 9.51
C GLY A 46 11.32 -13.15 9.71
N TRP A 47 11.78 -12.70 10.86
CA TRP A 47 13.20 -12.76 11.23
C TRP A 47 13.39 -13.03 12.72
N ARG A 48 14.60 -13.43 13.08
CA ARG A 48 15.12 -13.46 14.46
C ARG A 48 16.43 -12.70 14.50
N SER A 49 16.68 -12.04 15.62
CA SER A 49 17.93 -11.30 15.82
C SER A 49 18.38 -11.44 17.27
N GLU A 50 19.69 -11.39 17.46
CA GLU A 50 20.33 -11.40 18.76
C GLU A 50 21.36 -10.27 18.86
N ILE A 51 21.68 -9.85 20.07
CA ILE A 51 22.74 -8.88 20.32
C ILE A 51 24.05 -9.65 20.44
N ILE A 52 24.91 -9.51 19.42
CA ILE A 52 26.24 -10.14 19.36
C ILE A 52 27.26 -9.00 19.29
N ASP A 53 28.20 -8.97 20.22
CA ASP A 53 29.24 -7.93 20.33
C ASP A 53 28.67 -6.49 20.38
N GLY A 54 27.52 -6.31 21.06
CA GLY A 54 26.84 -5.02 21.19
C GLY A 54 26.09 -4.56 19.94
N GLN A 55 26.02 -5.38 18.89
CA GLN A 55 25.28 -5.12 17.67
C GLN A 55 24.14 -6.12 17.50
N GLN A 56 22.97 -5.62 17.06
CA GLN A 56 21.84 -6.47 16.70
C GLN A 56 22.12 -7.13 15.35
N LYS A 57 22.28 -8.46 15.36
CA LYS A 57 22.54 -9.26 14.16
C LYS A 57 21.40 -10.22 13.88
N LEU A 58 21.12 -10.45 12.61
CA LEU A 58 20.14 -11.45 12.16
C LEU A 58 20.68 -12.86 12.44
N THR A 59 19.89 -13.68 13.13
CA THR A 59 20.15 -15.10 13.35
C THR A 59 19.26 -16.01 12.51
N GLN A 60 18.13 -15.50 12.00
CA GLN A 60 17.28 -16.18 11.02
C GLN A 60 16.56 -15.15 10.18
N LEU A 61 16.39 -15.43 8.89
CA LEU A 61 15.58 -14.66 7.96
C LEU A 61 14.76 -15.60 7.08
N ARG A 62 13.45 -15.34 6.95
CA ARG A 62 12.53 -16.13 6.13
C ARG A 62 11.99 -15.26 5.02
N LEU A 63 12.27 -15.64 3.78
CA LEU A 63 11.91 -14.91 2.57
C LEU A 63 10.92 -15.73 1.74
N PHE A 64 9.84 -15.11 1.30
CA PHE A 64 8.91 -15.67 0.34
C PHE A 64 9.40 -15.34 -1.06
N GLU A 65 9.41 -16.33 -1.92
CA GLU A 65 9.86 -16.21 -3.31
C GLU A 65 8.86 -16.88 -4.25
N THR A 66 8.67 -16.25 -5.39
CA THR A 66 7.95 -16.84 -6.50
C THR A 66 8.92 -16.98 -7.67
N ILE A 67 9.19 -18.22 -8.07
CA ILE A 67 10.09 -18.54 -9.18
C ILE A 67 9.31 -19.16 -10.33
N THR A 68 9.83 -18.99 -11.54
CA THR A 68 9.26 -19.60 -12.73
C THR A 68 10.25 -20.61 -13.27
N GLU A 69 9.83 -21.86 -13.41
CA GLU A 69 10.61 -22.94 -14.01
C GLU A 69 9.99 -23.35 -15.35
N PRO A 70 10.80 -23.74 -16.36
CA PRO A 70 10.28 -24.30 -17.61
C PRO A 70 9.46 -25.57 -17.35
N GLU A 71 8.32 -25.71 -18.02
CA GLU A 71 7.51 -26.92 -18.02
C GLU A 71 7.27 -27.42 -19.47
N GLY A 72 7.98 -28.47 -19.85
CA GLY A 72 7.99 -28.95 -21.25
C GLY A 72 8.68 -27.96 -22.20
N ASP A 73 8.34 -28.03 -23.49
CA ASP A 73 9.02 -27.25 -24.54
C ASP A 73 8.58 -25.76 -24.59
N TYR A 74 7.38 -25.45 -24.13
CA TYR A 74 6.79 -24.09 -24.26
C TYR A 74 6.03 -23.61 -23.00
N GLY A 75 5.91 -24.47 -21.98
CA GLY A 75 5.19 -24.14 -20.75
C GLY A 75 6.09 -23.53 -19.69
N GLU A 76 5.46 -22.82 -18.75
CA GLU A 76 6.10 -22.27 -17.55
C GLU A 76 5.28 -22.65 -16.32
N LYS A 77 5.97 -23.08 -15.28
CA LYS A 77 5.38 -23.39 -13.99
C LYS A 77 5.84 -22.38 -12.97
N VAL A 78 4.88 -21.73 -12.32
CA VAL A 78 5.12 -20.84 -11.19
C VAL A 78 5.19 -21.65 -9.89
N ILE A 79 6.25 -21.48 -9.14
CA ILE A 79 6.51 -22.18 -7.88
C ILE A 79 6.62 -21.14 -6.76
N GLU A 80 5.84 -21.33 -5.72
CA GLU A 80 5.97 -20.56 -4.47
C GLU A 80 6.93 -21.31 -3.54
N GLN A 81 7.91 -20.59 -3.00
CA GLN A 81 8.87 -21.15 -2.07
C GLN A 81 9.19 -20.20 -0.92
N VAL A 82 9.65 -20.76 0.19
CA VAL A 82 10.17 -20.04 1.33
C VAL A 82 11.64 -20.39 1.50
N ARG A 83 12.48 -19.38 1.42
CA ARG A 83 13.91 -19.49 1.73
C ARG A 83 14.14 -19.10 3.19
N VAL A 84 14.72 -19.99 3.95
CA VAL A 84 15.15 -19.76 5.33
C VAL A 84 16.66 -19.63 5.36
N LEU A 85 17.13 -18.47 5.80
CA LEU A 85 18.56 -18.16 5.93
C LEU A 85 18.94 -18.15 7.40
N THR A 86 20.02 -18.82 7.73
CA THR A 86 20.72 -18.78 9.03
C THR A 86 22.20 -18.50 8.80
N PRO A 87 22.97 -18.06 9.79
CA PRO A 87 24.40 -17.88 9.63
C PRO A 87 25.08 -19.18 9.19
N GLY A 88 25.64 -19.18 7.99
CA GLY A 88 26.33 -20.34 7.41
C GLY A 88 25.46 -21.44 6.79
N ALA A 89 24.13 -21.29 6.75
CA ALA A 89 23.25 -22.28 6.15
C ALA A 89 21.98 -21.67 5.51
N TYR A 90 21.38 -22.43 4.59
CA TYR A 90 20.09 -22.11 4.01
C TYR A 90 19.22 -23.36 3.86
N GLU A 91 17.90 -23.14 3.84
CA GLU A 91 16.89 -24.14 3.51
C GLU A 91 15.91 -23.52 2.51
N ILE A 92 15.43 -24.31 1.55
CA ILE A 92 14.40 -23.92 0.59
C ILE A 92 13.22 -24.87 0.76
N HIS A 93 12.08 -24.33 1.12
CA HIS A 93 10.83 -25.07 1.25
C HIS A 93 9.91 -24.68 0.10
N ARG A 94 9.49 -25.65 -0.72
CA ARG A 94 8.57 -25.45 -1.85
C ARG A 94 7.15 -25.83 -1.46
N LYS A 95 6.20 -25.07 -1.97
CA LYS A 95 4.78 -25.36 -1.82
C LYS A 95 4.38 -26.50 -2.75
N GLU A 96 3.85 -27.57 -2.19
CA GLU A 96 3.34 -28.71 -2.93
C GLU A 96 1.86 -28.52 -3.34
N LYS A 97 1.31 -29.48 -4.10
CA LYS A 97 -0.08 -29.44 -4.60
C LYS A 97 -1.13 -29.46 -3.50
N ASP A 98 -0.79 -30.00 -2.32
CA ASP A 98 -1.63 -30.04 -1.12
C ASP A 98 -1.62 -28.71 -0.33
N GLY A 99 -0.80 -27.74 -0.77
CA GLY A 99 -0.64 -26.44 -0.13
C GLY A 99 0.41 -26.38 0.98
N GLU A 100 1.00 -27.51 1.36
CA GLU A 100 2.03 -27.62 2.38
C GLU A 100 3.40 -27.25 1.81
N PHE A 101 4.22 -26.57 2.64
CA PHE A 101 5.62 -26.27 2.33
C PHE A 101 6.52 -27.39 2.82
N ARG A 102 7.24 -28.03 1.92
CA ARG A 102 8.19 -29.12 2.25
C ARG A 102 9.59 -28.76 1.83
N LEU A 103 10.55 -29.27 2.60
CA LEU A 103 11.97 -29.09 2.33
C LEU A 103 12.29 -29.64 0.93
N PHE A 104 12.80 -28.76 0.08
CA PHE A 104 13.21 -29.08 -1.30
C PHE A 104 14.72 -29.14 -1.43
N ASP A 105 15.42 -28.17 -0.83
CA ASP A 105 16.88 -28.07 -0.88
C ASP A 105 17.41 -27.45 0.41
N GLU A 106 18.62 -27.85 0.81
CA GLU A 106 19.33 -27.29 1.96
C GLU A 106 20.84 -27.30 1.69
N GLY A 107 21.55 -26.37 2.29
CA GLY A 107 22.98 -26.31 2.11
C GLY A 107 23.67 -25.41 3.12
N THR A 108 25.00 -25.43 3.05
CA THR A 108 25.87 -24.61 3.88
C THR A 108 26.60 -23.57 3.03
N THR A 109 26.84 -22.41 3.63
CA THR A 109 27.60 -21.33 3.02
C THR A 109 28.84 -21.00 3.87
N THR A 110 29.87 -20.45 3.24
CA THR A 110 31.08 -20.01 3.95
C THR A 110 30.90 -18.67 4.66
N VAL A 111 29.76 -18.01 4.41
CA VAL A 111 29.45 -16.68 4.98
C VAL A 111 28.91 -16.85 6.39
N LYS A 112 29.58 -16.25 7.37
CA LYS A 112 29.25 -16.38 8.80
C LYS A 112 28.07 -15.52 9.24
N GLU A 113 27.62 -14.62 8.42
CA GLU A 113 26.47 -13.73 8.65
C GLU A 113 25.48 -13.89 7.50
N ILE A 114 24.20 -13.64 7.75
CA ILE A 114 23.20 -13.63 6.69
C ILE A 114 23.52 -12.45 5.77
N PRO A 115 23.81 -12.68 4.46
CA PRO A 115 24.25 -11.62 3.54
C PRO A 115 23.08 -10.75 3.05
N PHE A 116 22.35 -10.16 4.00
CA PHE A 116 21.16 -9.37 3.79
C PHE A 116 21.34 -7.97 4.35
N SER A 117 21.33 -6.98 3.46
CA SER A 117 21.39 -5.56 3.80
C SER A 117 20.03 -4.90 3.62
N VAL A 118 19.74 -3.88 4.44
CA VAL A 118 18.46 -3.17 4.38
C VAL A 118 18.70 -1.68 4.20
N ALA A 119 18.11 -1.12 3.14
CA ALA A 119 18.07 0.31 2.91
C ALA A 119 16.74 0.87 3.44
N TYR A 120 16.80 1.96 4.20
CA TYR A 120 15.66 2.57 4.87
C TYR A 120 15.41 3.99 4.39
N SER A 121 14.15 4.38 4.24
CA SER A 121 13.77 5.78 4.09
C SER A 121 13.62 6.47 5.45
N ASN A 122 13.01 5.76 6.43
CA ASN A 122 12.86 6.23 7.79
C ASN A 122 12.86 5.01 8.72
N ARG A 123 14.04 4.71 9.26
CA ARG A 123 14.27 3.53 10.11
C ARG A 123 13.65 3.73 11.49
N VAL A 124 12.86 2.76 11.94
CA VAL A 124 12.31 2.67 13.30
C VAL A 124 13.00 1.55 14.09
N GLY A 125 13.28 0.43 13.43
CA GLY A 125 13.91 -0.73 14.03
C GLY A 125 14.67 -1.58 13.01
N LEU A 126 15.05 -2.80 13.39
CA LEU A 126 15.61 -3.79 12.47
C LEU A 126 14.47 -4.35 11.60
N LEU A 127 14.56 -4.16 10.27
CA LEU A 127 13.50 -4.53 9.32
C LEU A 127 12.15 -3.85 9.61
N GLU A 128 12.21 -2.68 10.25
CA GLU A 128 11.04 -1.88 10.57
C GLU A 128 11.27 -0.42 10.15
N SER A 129 10.29 0.16 9.49
CA SER A 129 10.36 1.54 8.99
C SER A 129 8.97 2.15 8.84
N ARG A 130 8.90 3.46 8.82
CA ARG A 130 7.69 4.19 8.47
C ARG A 130 7.78 4.65 7.01
N PRO A 131 6.88 4.18 6.12
CA PRO A 131 6.87 4.66 4.74
C PRO A 131 6.61 6.17 4.68
N PRO A 132 7.35 6.93 3.86
CA PRO A 132 7.15 8.38 3.74
C PRO A 132 5.77 8.74 3.15
N MET A 133 5.14 7.84 2.40
CA MET A 133 3.82 8.03 1.80
C MET A 133 2.65 7.55 2.68
N ASN A 134 2.90 7.13 3.91
CA ASN A 134 1.86 6.56 4.78
C ASN A 134 0.71 7.54 5.03
N ASP A 135 1.03 8.79 5.39
CA ASP A 135 0.04 9.79 5.74
C ASP A 135 -0.83 10.18 4.51
N ILE A 136 -0.22 10.19 3.32
CA ILE A 136 -0.92 10.40 2.04
C ILE A 136 -1.86 9.23 1.73
N ALA A 137 -1.41 8.00 1.97
CA ALA A 137 -2.22 6.81 1.76
C ALA A 137 -3.45 6.78 2.67
N GLU A 138 -3.31 7.18 3.94
CA GLU A 138 -4.43 7.30 4.89
C GLU A 138 -5.44 8.38 4.45
N LEU A 139 -4.97 9.54 3.99
CA LEU A 139 -5.86 10.59 3.47
C LEU A 139 -6.56 10.15 2.17
N ASN A 140 -5.87 9.44 1.30
CA ASN A 140 -6.47 8.92 0.07
C ASN A 140 -7.58 7.90 0.38
N LEU A 141 -7.40 7.06 1.40
CA LEU A 141 -8.46 6.16 1.85
C LEU A 141 -9.68 6.92 2.38
N LYS A 142 -9.47 7.98 3.19
CA LYS A 142 -10.54 8.87 3.66
C LYS A 142 -11.27 9.55 2.51
N HIS A 143 -10.53 10.04 1.50
CA HIS A 143 -11.10 10.66 0.31
C HIS A 143 -11.97 9.66 -0.46
N TYR A 144 -11.49 8.43 -0.65
CA TYR A 144 -12.25 7.36 -1.31
C TYR A 144 -13.55 7.05 -0.57
N GLN A 145 -13.51 6.89 0.76
CA GLN A 145 -14.69 6.63 1.59
C GLN A 145 -15.71 7.78 1.49
N ALA A 146 -15.27 9.03 1.69
CA ALA A 146 -16.14 10.20 1.59
C ALA A 146 -16.75 10.37 0.19
N SER A 147 -15.98 10.10 -0.87
CA SER A 147 -16.46 10.14 -2.24
C SER A 147 -17.52 9.05 -2.53
N SER A 148 -17.30 7.84 -1.99
CA SER A 148 -18.25 6.74 -2.11
C SER A 148 -19.57 7.06 -1.40
N ASP A 149 -19.51 7.61 -0.21
CA ASP A 149 -20.69 8.01 0.57
C ASP A 149 -21.47 9.11 -0.14
N LEU A 150 -20.79 10.13 -0.64
CA LEU A 150 -21.42 11.21 -1.41
C LEU A 150 -22.08 10.67 -2.69
N SER A 151 -21.41 9.80 -3.43
CA SER A 151 -21.95 9.17 -4.64
C SER A 151 -23.23 8.36 -4.34
N ASN A 152 -23.25 7.64 -3.23
CA ASN A 152 -24.42 6.88 -2.80
C ASN A 152 -25.58 7.81 -2.39
N GLN A 153 -25.29 8.89 -1.65
CA GLN A 153 -26.29 9.89 -1.26
C GLN A 153 -26.87 10.59 -2.49
N LEU A 154 -26.04 11.01 -3.45
CA LEU A 154 -26.49 11.61 -4.70
C LEU A 154 -27.37 10.67 -5.51
N ARG A 155 -27.05 9.38 -5.56
CA ARG A 155 -27.85 8.37 -6.23
C ARG A 155 -29.23 8.22 -5.60
N ILE A 156 -29.31 8.21 -4.27
CA ILE A 156 -30.57 8.07 -3.53
C ILE A 156 -31.41 9.35 -3.72
N SER A 157 -30.80 10.53 -3.62
CA SER A 157 -31.51 11.80 -3.71
C SER A 157 -31.90 12.20 -5.14
N ALA A 158 -31.29 11.59 -6.15
CA ALA A 158 -31.66 11.82 -7.55
C ALA A 158 -33.02 11.19 -7.92
N VAL A 159 -33.58 10.36 -7.07
CA VAL A 159 -34.89 9.74 -7.27
C VAL A 159 -35.91 10.42 -6.38
N PRO A 160 -36.76 11.33 -6.92
CA PRO A 160 -37.83 11.92 -6.15
C PRO A 160 -38.84 10.82 -5.76
N PHE A 161 -39.31 10.86 -4.54
CA PHE A 161 -40.36 9.95 -4.10
C PHE A 161 -41.70 10.65 -4.00
N LEU A 162 -42.76 9.92 -4.37
CA LEU A 162 -44.11 10.40 -4.31
C LEU A 162 -44.61 10.37 -2.88
N ALA A 163 -44.90 11.51 -2.29
CA ALA A 163 -45.55 11.61 -0.97
C ALA A 163 -47.04 11.89 -1.12
N ILE A 164 -47.86 11.09 -0.47
CA ILE A 164 -49.31 11.25 -0.45
C ILE A 164 -49.76 11.53 1.00
N TYR A 165 -50.37 12.67 1.20
CA TYR A 165 -50.89 13.11 2.49
C TYR A 165 -52.39 12.98 2.53
N GLY A 166 -52.98 12.71 3.73
CA GLY A 166 -54.43 12.64 3.94
C GLY A 166 -55.07 11.30 3.57
N MET A 167 -54.24 10.27 3.37
CA MET A 167 -54.76 8.90 3.16
C MET A 167 -55.21 8.27 4.50
N PRO A 168 -56.39 7.61 4.56
CA PRO A 168 -56.79 6.87 5.73
C PRO A 168 -55.91 5.62 5.92
N PRO A 169 -55.72 5.15 7.18
CA PRO A 169 -54.87 3.98 7.47
C PRO A 169 -55.34 2.66 6.81
N SER A 170 -56.58 2.62 6.33
CA SER A 170 -57.21 1.47 5.64
C SER A 170 -57.14 1.57 4.11
N ALA A 171 -56.36 2.52 3.57
CA ALA A 171 -56.23 2.65 2.12
C ALA A 171 -55.51 1.44 1.51
N GLU A 172 -56.02 0.97 0.38
CA GLU A 172 -55.39 -0.08 -0.42
C GLU A 172 -54.04 0.43 -0.96
N GLU A 173 -53.14 -0.50 -1.31
CA GLU A 173 -51.86 -0.20 -1.92
C GLU A 173 -52.03 0.60 -3.21
N ILE A 174 -51.41 1.77 -3.27
CA ILE A 174 -51.51 2.65 -4.44
C ILE A 174 -50.37 2.34 -5.40
N THR A 175 -50.71 1.87 -6.59
CA THR A 175 -49.73 1.70 -7.64
C THR A 175 -49.56 3.03 -8.39
N ALA A 176 -48.35 3.58 -8.38
CA ALA A 176 -48.00 4.78 -9.12
C ALA A 176 -47.20 4.40 -10.38
N GLY A 177 -47.70 4.76 -11.56
CA GLY A 177 -47.03 4.51 -12.81
C GLY A 177 -47.26 5.64 -13.82
N PRO A 178 -46.42 5.78 -14.85
CA PRO A 178 -46.54 6.86 -15.84
C PRO A 178 -47.81 6.79 -16.71
N SER A 179 -48.55 5.69 -16.65
CA SER A 179 -49.79 5.45 -17.42
C SER A 179 -51.04 5.21 -16.55
N GLU A 180 -50.91 5.36 -15.21
CA GLU A 180 -52.00 5.11 -14.29
C GLU A 180 -52.51 6.42 -13.68
N ALA A 181 -53.86 6.59 -13.74
CA ALA A 181 -54.52 7.72 -13.10
C ALA A 181 -54.80 7.37 -11.61
N MET A 182 -54.28 8.18 -10.70
CA MET A 182 -54.56 8.04 -9.27
C MET A 182 -55.92 8.73 -8.93
N SER A 183 -56.83 7.99 -8.30
CA SER A 183 -58.04 8.55 -7.67
C SER A 183 -57.75 8.72 -6.18
N LEU A 184 -57.87 9.92 -5.63
CA LEU A 184 -57.57 10.23 -4.24
C LEU A 184 -58.79 10.84 -3.53
N PRO A 185 -58.92 10.67 -2.20
CA PRO A 185 -59.90 11.37 -1.39
C PRO A 185 -59.83 12.89 -1.53
N THR A 186 -60.95 13.61 -1.30
CA THR A 186 -61.10 15.04 -1.58
C THR A 186 -60.11 15.93 -0.82
N ASP A 187 -59.56 15.51 0.32
CA ASP A 187 -58.61 16.26 1.14
C ASP A 187 -57.16 15.73 1.00
N SER A 188 -56.86 14.90 0.02
CA SER A 188 -55.54 14.34 -0.18
C SER A 188 -54.69 15.28 -1.02
N ARG A 189 -53.39 15.33 -0.67
CA ARG A 189 -52.35 16.09 -1.43
C ARG A 189 -51.28 15.12 -1.89
N VAL A 190 -50.85 15.27 -3.12
CA VAL A 190 -49.76 14.52 -3.74
C VAL A 190 -48.65 15.46 -4.13
N GLU A 191 -47.46 15.16 -3.72
CA GLU A 191 -46.27 15.92 -4.16
C GLU A 191 -45.07 15.00 -4.36
N PHE A 192 -44.19 15.38 -5.26
CA PHE A 192 -42.88 14.77 -5.34
C PHE A 192 -41.96 15.47 -4.32
N VAL A 193 -41.44 14.69 -3.41
CA VAL A 193 -40.49 15.16 -2.39
C VAL A 193 -39.09 14.83 -2.84
N GLU A 194 -38.29 15.86 -3.00
CA GLU A 194 -36.84 15.72 -3.22
C GLU A 194 -36.11 16.04 -1.92
N PRO A 195 -35.07 15.27 -1.56
CA PRO A 195 -34.19 15.65 -0.47
C PRO A 195 -33.57 17.02 -0.70
N SER A 196 -33.62 17.90 0.29
CA SER A 196 -32.97 19.21 0.17
C SER A 196 -31.46 19.02 0.11
N GLY A 197 -30.84 19.33 -1.06
CA GLY A 197 -29.42 19.14 -1.30
C GLY A 197 -28.44 20.00 -0.50
N ASN A 198 -28.90 20.68 0.55
CA ASN A 198 -28.09 21.61 1.35
C ASN A 198 -26.84 21.00 2.00
N SER A 199 -26.85 19.68 2.27
CA SER A 199 -25.70 18.96 2.85
C SER A 199 -24.62 18.62 1.81
N TYR A 200 -24.95 18.59 0.53
CA TYR A 200 -24.00 18.15 -0.51
C TYR A 200 -22.89 19.15 -0.74
N GLU A 201 -23.17 20.44 -0.68
CA GLU A 201 -22.14 21.48 -0.82
C GLU A 201 -21.07 21.37 0.27
N ALA A 202 -21.47 21.07 1.51
CA ALA A 202 -20.53 20.85 2.61
C ALA A 202 -19.67 19.60 2.36
N GLN A 203 -20.25 18.54 1.78
CA GLN A 203 -19.52 17.31 1.45
C GLN A 203 -18.56 17.50 0.27
N PHE A 204 -18.95 18.24 -0.76
CA PHE A 204 -18.04 18.62 -1.84
C PHE A 204 -16.85 19.42 -1.31
N LYS A 205 -17.08 20.43 -0.47
CA LYS A 205 -16.01 21.22 0.17
C LYS A 205 -15.11 20.34 1.05
N HIS A 206 -15.68 19.32 1.71
CA HIS A 206 -14.89 18.38 2.49
C HIS A 206 -13.96 17.53 1.62
N LEU A 207 -14.46 17.04 0.48
CA LEU A 207 -13.64 16.30 -0.50
C LEU A 207 -12.52 17.16 -1.09
N ASP A 208 -12.84 18.41 -1.48
CA ASP A 208 -11.85 19.36 -2.00
C ASP A 208 -10.76 19.63 -0.96
N ARG A 209 -11.13 19.81 0.31
CA ARG A 209 -10.17 20.00 1.38
C ARG A 209 -9.23 18.78 1.56
N ILE A 210 -9.77 17.55 1.54
CA ILE A 210 -8.92 16.36 1.63
C ILE A 210 -7.97 16.29 0.43
N ALA A 211 -8.45 16.61 -0.78
CA ALA A 211 -7.62 16.65 -1.98
C ALA A 211 -6.48 17.69 -1.88
N GLU A 212 -6.76 18.87 -1.33
CA GLU A 212 -5.75 19.90 -1.05
C GLU A 212 -4.74 19.45 0.00
N GLU A 213 -5.19 18.77 1.07
CA GLU A 213 -4.31 18.20 2.10
C GLU A 213 -3.37 17.13 1.49
N ILE A 214 -3.89 16.24 0.63
CA ILE A 214 -3.09 15.25 -0.10
C ILE A 214 -2.02 15.94 -0.97
N ASN A 215 -2.41 16.93 -1.75
CA ASN A 215 -1.48 17.67 -2.62
C ASN A 215 -0.40 18.39 -1.82
N THR A 216 -0.77 19.01 -0.69
CA THR A 216 0.15 19.71 0.20
C THR A 216 1.17 18.76 0.83
N LEU A 217 0.72 17.59 1.32
CA LEU A 217 1.60 16.56 1.87
C LEU A 217 2.49 15.92 0.79
N ALA A 218 1.97 15.68 -0.41
CA ALA A 218 2.75 15.16 -1.53
C ALA A 218 3.88 16.11 -1.91
N LEU A 219 3.59 17.40 -2.02
CA LEU A 219 4.60 18.42 -2.28
C LEU A 219 5.62 18.54 -1.13
N ALA A 220 5.16 18.50 0.13
CA ALA A 220 6.03 18.55 1.30
C ALA A 220 6.96 17.33 1.37
N SER A 221 6.47 16.13 1.04
CA SER A 221 7.27 14.91 1.03
C SER A 221 8.32 14.90 -0.08
N VAL A 222 8.03 15.50 -1.25
CA VAL A 222 8.95 15.60 -2.39
C VAL A 222 9.96 16.74 -2.20
N LEU A 223 9.50 17.88 -1.67
CA LEU A 223 10.33 19.09 -1.55
C LEU A 223 11.02 19.20 -0.18
N GLY A 224 10.77 18.27 0.76
CA GLY A 224 11.32 18.34 2.11
C GLY A 224 10.85 19.56 2.92
N GLN A 225 9.72 20.18 2.54
CA GLN A 225 9.20 21.38 3.19
C GLN A 225 8.39 21.03 4.44
N LYS A 226 8.74 21.66 5.56
CA LYS A 226 7.87 21.69 6.73
C LYS A 226 6.66 22.60 6.49
N LEU A 227 5.48 22.12 6.80
CA LEU A 227 4.18 22.82 6.62
C LEU A 227 3.92 23.92 7.67
N SER A 228 4.94 24.64 8.14
CA SER A 228 4.74 25.77 9.02
C SER A 228 4.93 27.10 8.26
N ALA A 229 4.16 28.12 8.63
CA ALA A 229 4.27 29.48 8.08
C ALA A 229 5.66 30.06 8.42
N GLU A 230 6.60 29.93 7.51
CA GLU A 230 7.99 30.30 7.71
C GLU A 230 8.43 31.47 6.84
N THR A 231 9.39 32.24 7.32
CA THR A 231 9.99 33.38 6.62
C THR A 231 10.85 32.93 5.43
N ALA A 232 11.09 33.82 4.47
CA ALA A 232 11.87 33.53 3.24
C ALA A 232 13.30 33.02 3.51
N ALA A 233 13.88 33.31 4.69
CA ALA A 233 15.17 32.77 5.11
C ALA A 233 15.09 31.30 5.54
N SER A 234 14.00 30.90 6.22
CA SER A 234 13.71 29.55 6.62
C SER A 234 13.47 28.66 5.39
N LYS A 235 12.78 29.17 4.36
CA LYS A 235 12.58 28.45 3.08
C LYS A 235 13.88 28.10 2.33
N ARG A 236 14.95 28.90 2.51
CA ARG A 236 16.27 28.59 1.93
C ARG A 236 16.97 27.46 2.67
N ILE A 237 16.83 27.44 4.01
CA ILE A 237 17.40 26.39 4.86
C ILE A 237 16.66 25.08 4.62
N ASP A 238 15.33 25.12 4.48
CA ASP A 238 14.51 23.94 4.22
C ASP A 238 14.74 23.34 2.82
N ARG A 239 15.03 24.17 1.80
CA ARG A 239 15.47 23.67 0.50
C ARG A 239 16.79 22.91 0.59
N SER A 240 17.74 23.43 1.35
CA SER A 240 19.03 22.74 1.56
C SER A 240 18.87 21.44 2.37
N GLN A 241 17.89 21.37 3.26
CA GLN A 241 17.53 20.15 4.03
C GLN A 241 16.72 19.15 3.20
N GLY A 242 15.86 19.61 2.29
CA GLY A 242 15.13 18.77 1.33
C GLY A 242 16.07 18.08 0.35
N ASP A 243 17.04 18.83 -0.19
CA ASP A 243 18.13 18.26 -0.97
C ASP A 243 18.95 17.27 -0.13
N SER A 244 19.14 17.52 1.17
CA SER A 244 19.83 16.60 2.08
C SER A 244 19.02 15.32 2.36
N THR A 245 17.69 15.37 2.41
CA THR A 245 16.87 14.18 2.61
C THR A 245 16.93 13.26 1.39
N MET A 246 16.87 13.80 0.19
CA MET A 246 17.11 13.06 -1.05
C MET A 246 18.54 12.54 -1.16
N GLN A 247 19.53 13.32 -0.70
CA GLN A 247 20.92 12.90 -0.62
C GLN A 247 21.15 11.83 0.43
N VAL A 248 20.50 11.90 1.61
CA VAL A 248 20.58 10.86 2.64
C VAL A 248 19.97 9.56 2.15
N VAL A 249 18.82 9.62 1.44
CA VAL A 249 18.24 8.45 0.79
C VAL A 249 19.19 7.89 -0.27
N ALA A 250 19.83 8.74 -1.07
CA ALA A 250 20.81 8.32 -2.08
C ALA A 250 22.14 7.81 -1.48
N GLN A 251 22.54 8.26 -0.29
CA GLN A 251 23.75 7.80 0.41
C GLN A 251 23.55 6.50 1.19
N GLN A 252 22.30 6.13 1.51
CA GLN A 252 21.96 4.86 2.16
C GLN A 252 21.75 3.71 1.17
N MET A 253 21.80 3.98 -0.12
CA MET A 253 21.79 3.02 -1.22
C MET A 253 23.21 2.68 -1.69
#